data_b8dd4a1ab89df0461f4681119ffdb90d
#
_entry.id   b8dd4a1ab89df0461f4681119ffdb90d
#
_cell.length_a   1.000
_cell.length_b   1.000
_cell.length_c   1.000
_cell.angle_alpha   90.00
_cell.angle_beta   90.00
_cell.angle_gamma   90.00
#
_symmetry.space_group_name_H-M   'P 1'
#
loop_
_entity.id
_entity.type
_entity.pdbx_description
1 polymer ?
#
loop_
_entity_poly.entity_id
_entity_poly.type
_entity_poly.pdbx_seq_one_letter_code
_entity_poly.pdbx_strand_id
1 'polypeptide(L)'
;MLQESNNVIAENLARQVALAAGGPASFNGAAQAVITALRRLGITGGIGLVDGSGLSPDDAIAPDTLVRIIELAVARPRLRALLAGLPVAGFSGTLSAGESVFSGIAGAALGSVRAKTGNLGTVTSLAGLVDDKSGRVLAFALMADQIPSAGMLQAAASAIDAAAVALAGCGCR
;
A
#
# COMPACT_ATOMS: atom_id res chain seq x y z
N MET A 1 0.78 -7.17 10.58
CA MET A 1 0.75 -5.72 10.29
C MET A 1 -0.05 -5.43 9.03
N LEU A 2 0.38 -5.89 7.84
CA LEU A 2 -0.28 -5.53 6.56
C LEU A 2 -1.73 -6.04 6.45
N GLN A 3 -2.01 -7.27 6.86
CA GLN A 3 -3.37 -7.87 6.81
C GLN A 3 -4.40 -7.03 7.57
N GLU A 4 -4.11 -6.71 8.82
CA GLU A 4 -5.03 -6.00 9.73
C GLU A 4 -4.78 -4.49 9.79
N SER A 5 -3.91 -3.97 8.93
CA SER A 5 -3.52 -2.55 8.94
C SER A 5 -3.14 -2.03 10.34
N ASN A 6 -2.33 -2.81 11.07
CA ASN A 6 -2.01 -2.50 12.47
C ASN A 6 -0.90 -1.45 12.55
N ASN A 7 -1.30 -0.24 12.92
CA ASN A 7 -0.43 0.94 12.98
C ASN A 7 0.62 0.85 14.11
N VAL A 8 0.28 0.22 15.24
CA VAL A 8 1.22 0.03 16.36
C VAL A 8 2.37 -0.89 15.93
N ILE A 9 2.08 -1.97 15.21
CA ILE A 9 3.12 -2.85 14.68
C ILE A 9 3.96 -2.10 13.62
N ALA A 10 3.33 -1.31 12.76
CA ALA A 10 4.04 -0.54 11.74
C ALA A 10 5.04 0.45 12.38
N GLU A 11 4.61 1.22 13.39
CA GLU A 11 5.48 2.10 14.16
C GLU A 11 6.63 1.37 14.83
N ASN A 12 6.36 0.23 15.48
CA ASN A 12 7.40 -0.55 16.12
C ASN A 12 8.42 -1.08 15.11
N LEU A 13 7.99 -1.57 13.95
CA LEU A 13 8.89 -2.03 12.90
C LEU A 13 9.78 -0.88 12.38
N ALA A 14 9.22 0.31 12.15
CA ALA A 14 9.99 1.47 11.72
C ALA A 14 11.04 1.89 12.77
N ARG A 15 10.69 1.82 14.07
CA ARG A 15 11.65 2.05 15.17
C ARG A 15 12.75 0.99 15.24
N GLN A 16 12.43 -0.28 14.94
CA GLN A 16 13.46 -1.32 14.83
C GLN A 16 14.42 -1.04 13.67
N VAL A 17 13.94 -0.51 12.54
CA VAL A 17 14.80 -0.06 11.44
C VAL A 17 15.73 1.05 11.89
N ALA A 18 15.24 2.02 12.67
CA ALA A 18 16.09 3.09 13.24
C ALA A 18 17.18 2.53 14.16
N LEU A 19 16.81 1.66 15.10
CA LEU A 19 17.75 1.03 16.03
C LEU A 19 18.80 0.22 15.28
N ALA A 20 18.41 -0.57 14.29
CA ALA A 20 19.33 -1.36 13.45
C ALA A 20 20.30 -0.47 12.64
N ALA A 21 19.89 0.76 12.34
CA ALA A 21 20.71 1.77 11.68
C ALA A 21 21.58 2.61 12.66
N GLY A 22 21.50 2.35 13.97
CA GLY A 22 22.19 3.12 14.99
C GLY A 22 21.56 4.47 15.33
N GLY A 23 20.30 4.67 14.92
CA GLY A 23 19.54 5.90 15.15
C GLY A 23 18.55 5.81 16.31
N PRO A 24 17.91 6.93 16.69
CA PRO A 24 16.97 6.97 17.79
C PRO A 24 15.62 6.31 17.42
N ALA A 25 15.03 5.54 18.35
CA ALA A 25 13.72 4.91 18.21
C ALA A 25 12.55 5.91 18.47
N SER A 26 12.62 7.10 17.87
CA SER A 26 11.57 8.12 17.88
C SER A 26 10.77 8.08 16.57
N PHE A 27 9.64 8.77 16.47
CA PHE A 27 8.89 8.92 15.23
C PHE A 27 9.78 9.44 14.10
N ASN A 28 10.42 10.58 14.29
CA ASN A 28 11.31 11.17 13.30
C ASN A 28 12.51 10.27 12.97
N GLY A 29 13.14 9.65 13.98
CA GLY A 29 14.25 8.71 13.76
C GLY A 29 13.83 7.51 12.92
N ALA A 30 12.66 6.96 13.19
CA ALA A 30 12.07 5.85 12.44
C ALA A 30 11.78 6.26 10.98
N ALA A 31 11.12 7.39 10.76
CA ALA A 31 10.82 7.92 9.43
C ALA A 31 12.11 8.14 8.61
N GLN A 32 13.13 8.80 9.19
CA GLN A 32 14.41 9.03 8.51
C GLN A 32 15.17 7.74 8.21
N ALA A 33 15.12 6.75 9.10
CA ALA A 33 15.73 5.45 8.88
C ALA A 33 15.06 4.68 7.73
N VAL A 34 13.72 4.71 7.66
CA VAL A 34 12.96 4.11 6.55
C VAL A 34 13.30 4.80 5.22
N ILE A 35 13.28 6.14 5.17
CA ILE A 35 13.67 6.90 3.97
C ILE A 35 15.09 6.53 3.53
N THR A 36 16.03 6.45 4.48
CA THR A 36 17.42 6.09 4.19
C THR A 36 17.54 4.66 3.66
N ALA A 37 16.78 3.72 4.22
CA ALA A 37 16.74 2.34 3.75
C ALA A 37 16.20 2.25 2.31
N LEU A 38 15.12 2.99 2.00
CA LEU A 38 14.56 3.06 0.64
C LEU A 38 15.56 3.65 -0.36
N ARG A 39 16.27 4.73 0.02
CA ARG A 39 17.32 5.31 -0.83
C ARG A 39 18.44 4.32 -1.13
N ARG A 40 18.88 3.52 -0.14
CA ARG A 40 19.87 2.44 -0.35
C ARG A 40 19.36 1.35 -1.30
N LEU A 41 18.07 1.18 -1.43
CA LEU A 41 17.43 0.27 -2.40
C LEU A 41 17.26 0.89 -3.80
N GLY A 42 17.65 2.15 -3.98
CA GLY A 42 17.54 2.89 -5.24
C GLY A 42 16.26 3.70 -5.40
N ILE A 43 15.46 3.84 -4.34
CA ILE A 43 14.24 4.65 -4.35
C ILE A 43 14.57 6.02 -3.75
N THR A 44 14.65 7.06 -4.60
CA THR A 44 15.24 8.36 -4.22
C THR A 44 14.28 9.54 -4.24
N GLY A 45 13.07 9.41 -4.80
CA GLY A 45 12.12 10.51 -4.97
C GLY A 45 10.73 10.22 -4.42
N GLY A 46 9.93 11.27 -4.23
CA GLY A 46 8.53 11.18 -3.89
C GLY A 46 8.23 10.61 -2.49
N ILE A 47 9.13 10.83 -1.50
CA ILE A 47 8.99 10.29 -0.15
C ILE A 47 9.23 11.41 0.87
N GLY A 48 8.21 11.73 1.63
CA GLY A 48 8.26 12.52 2.86
C GLY A 48 7.52 11.76 3.96
N LEU A 49 8.23 11.26 4.97
CA LEU A 49 7.65 10.52 6.08
C LEU A 49 7.92 11.24 7.38
N VAL A 50 6.94 11.26 8.26
CA VAL A 50 6.97 11.82 9.62
C VAL A 50 6.83 10.70 10.64
N ASP A 51 6.14 9.63 10.29
CA ASP A 51 5.96 8.45 11.12
C ASP A 51 6.18 7.14 10.33
N GLY A 52 5.98 6.00 10.98
CA GLY A 52 6.10 4.67 10.37
C GLY A 52 4.77 4.01 10.05
N SER A 53 3.66 4.60 10.51
CA SER A 53 2.31 4.03 10.37
C SER A 53 1.52 4.62 9.21
N GLY A 54 1.84 5.84 8.78
CA GLY A 54 1.08 6.60 7.81
C GLY A 54 -0.15 7.29 8.40
N LEU A 55 -0.18 7.51 9.73
CA LEU A 55 -1.26 8.25 10.40
C LEU A 55 -1.04 9.75 10.39
N SER A 56 0.18 10.20 10.17
CA SER A 56 0.47 11.62 10.07
C SER A 56 -0.13 12.20 8.79
N PRO A 57 -0.89 13.30 8.87
CA PRO A 57 -1.35 14.03 7.68
C PRO A 57 -0.20 14.67 6.88
N ASP A 58 0.99 14.77 7.49
CA ASP A 58 2.18 15.33 6.85
C ASP A 58 3.00 14.27 6.09
N ASP A 59 2.60 13.00 6.14
CA ASP A 59 3.20 11.96 5.31
C ASP A 59 2.81 12.17 3.84
N ALA A 60 3.80 12.09 2.96
CA ALA A 60 3.62 12.22 1.52
C ALA A 60 4.43 11.16 0.78
N ILE A 61 3.78 10.40 -0.07
CA ILE A 61 4.43 9.41 -0.91
C ILE A 61 3.83 9.44 -2.32
N ALA A 62 4.69 9.44 -3.34
CA ALA A 62 4.23 9.39 -4.71
C ALA A 62 3.76 7.97 -5.09
N PRO A 63 2.70 7.81 -5.92
CA PRO A 63 2.26 6.50 -6.41
C PRO A 63 3.38 5.69 -7.08
N ASP A 64 4.21 6.34 -7.90
CA ASP A 64 5.39 5.72 -8.53
C ASP A 64 6.36 5.09 -7.51
N THR A 65 6.54 5.75 -6.37
CA THR A 65 7.37 5.22 -5.28
C THR A 65 6.82 3.90 -4.73
N LEU A 66 5.51 3.80 -4.53
CA LEU A 66 4.85 2.56 -4.07
C LEU A 66 4.98 1.45 -5.12
N VAL A 67 4.78 1.76 -6.40
CA VAL A 67 4.98 0.80 -7.49
C VAL A 67 6.42 0.27 -7.48
N ARG A 68 7.42 1.13 -7.39
CA ARG A 68 8.84 0.72 -7.32
C ARG A 68 9.16 -0.16 -6.11
N ILE A 69 8.57 0.10 -4.94
CA ILE A 69 8.71 -0.76 -3.75
C ILE A 69 8.16 -2.16 -4.05
N ILE A 70 6.99 -2.23 -4.66
CA ILE A 70 6.33 -3.50 -5.02
C ILE A 70 7.16 -4.25 -6.06
N GLU A 71 7.63 -3.59 -7.11
CA GLU A 71 8.51 -4.19 -8.14
C GLU A 71 9.80 -4.75 -7.52
N LEU A 72 10.42 -4.01 -6.60
CA LEU A 72 11.58 -4.51 -5.87
C LEU A 72 11.26 -5.75 -5.03
N ALA A 73 10.08 -5.80 -4.41
CA ALA A 73 9.66 -6.97 -3.64
C ALA A 73 9.39 -8.19 -4.54
N VAL A 74 8.91 -7.99 -5.76
CA VAL A 74 8.79 -9.06 -6.76
C VAL A 74 10.17 -9.56 -7.20
N ALA A 75 11.09 -8.64 -7.51
CA ALA A 75 12.40 -8.95 -8.04
C ALA A 75 13.38 -9.55 -7.01
N ARG A 76 13.21 -9.23 -5.72
CA ARG A 76 14.17 -9.61 -4.67
C ARG A 76 13.57 -10.62 -3.69
N PRO A 77 14.06 -11.89 -3.65
CA PRO A 77 13.52 -12.93 -2.76
C PRO A 77 13.44 -12.52 -1.28
N ARG A 78 14.41 -11.74 -0.80
CA ARG A 78 14.44 -11.26 0.61
C ARG A 78 13.32 -10.30 0.96
N LEU A 79 12.66 -9.66 -0.03
CA LEU A 79 11.56 -8.71 0.17
C LEU A 79 10.19 -9.34 -0.08
N ARG A 80 10.11 -10.60 -0.50
CA ARG A 80 8.84 -11.29 -0.82
C ARG A 80 7.89 -11.40 0.37
N ALA A 81 8.38 -11.33 1.60
CA ALA A 81 7.54 -11.27 2.79
C ALA A 81 6.55 -10.09 2.77
N LEU A 82 6.92 -8.97 2.13
CA LEU A 82 6.02 -7.85 1.88
C LEU A 82 4.79 -8.31 1.08
N LEU A 83 5.00 -9.02 -0.03
CA LEU A 83 3.93 -9.48 -0.93
C LEU A 83 3.05 -10.53 -0.28
N ALA A 84 3.66 -11.45 0.47
CA ALA A 84 2.93 -12.49 1.23
C ALA A 84 2.06 -11.90 2.34
N GLY A 85 2.43 -10.73 2.87
CA GLY A 85 1.69 -10.02 3.90
C GLY A 85 0.53 -9.15 3.37
N LEU A 86 0.41 -8.93 2.07
CA LEU A 86 -0.68 -8.11 1.50
C LEU A 86 -2.03 -8.83 1.62
N PRO A 87 -3.11 -8.11 1.97
CA PRO A 87 -4.49 -8.61 1.84
C PRO A 87 -4.82 -9.09 0.43
N VAL A 88 -5.67 -10.10 0.35
CA VAL A 88 -6.17 -10.68 -0.90
C VAL A 88 -7.64 -10.35 -1.08
N ALA A 89 -8.00 -9.75 -2.20
CA ALA A 89 -9.37 -9.35 -2.50
C ALA A 89 -10.37 -10.50 -2.36
N GLY A 90 -11.38 -10.30 -1.53
CA GLY A 90 -12.43 -11.24 -1.21
C GLY A 90 -12.06 -12.30 -0.16
N PHE A 91 -10.77 -12.42 0.25
CA PHE A 91 -10.33 -13.56 1.07
C PHE A 91 -9.68 -13.19 2.39
N SER A 92 -8.93 -12.08 2.47
CA SER A 92 -8.16 -11.83 3.70
C SER A 92 -7.95 -10.35 4.01
N GLY A 93 -7.75 -10.08 5.30
CA GLY A 93 -7.39 -8.77 5.83
C GLY A 93 -8.41 -7.68 5.45
N THR A 94 -7.93 -6.48 5.25
CA THR A 94 -8.77 -5.32 4.89
C THR A 94 -9.42 -5.40 3.50
N LEU A 95 -9.20 -6.44 2.74
CA LEU A 95 -9.86 -6.73 1.46
C LEU A 95 -10.79 -7.95 1.53
N SER A 96 -11.06 -8.52 2.73
CA SER A 96 -12.00 -9.61 2.91
C SER A 96 -13.44 -9.17 2.61
N ALA A 97 -14.27 -10.12 2.19
CA ALA A 97 -15.69 -9.86 1.92
C ALA A 97 -16.40 -9.35 3.18
N GLY A 98 -17.00 -8.18 3.12
CA GLY A 98 -17.81 -7.59 4.20
C GLY A 98 -17.06 -6.65 5.15
N GLU A 99 -15.74 -6.54 5.10
CA GLU A 99 -14.96 -5.72 6.04
C GLU A 99 -14.43 -4.40 5.46
N SER A 100 -14.48 -4.18 4.16
CA SER A 100 -13.78 -3.04 3.60
C SER A 100 -14.69 -2.06 2.87
N VAL A 101 -14.23 -0.83 2.88
CA VAL A 101 -14.63 0.22 1.93
C VAL A 101 -14.50 -0.30 0.48
N PHE A 102 -13.68 -1.31 0.27
CA PHE A 102 -13.40 -2.05 -0.96
C PHE A 102 -14.25 -3.32 -1.12
N SER A 103 -15.50 -3.32 -0.62
CA SER A 103 -16.43 -4.43 -0.78
C SER A 103 -16.97 -4.60 -2.22
N GLY A 104 -16.63 -3.68 -3.10
CA GLY A 104 -17.00 -3.69 -4.51
C GLY A 104 -16.09 -4.52 -5.42
N ILE A 105 -14.97 -5.06 -4.91
CA ILE A 105 -14.10 -5.94 -5.70
C ILE A 105 -14.79 -7.30 -5.86
N ALA A 106 -15.59 -7.41 -6.90
CA ALA A 106 -16.39 -8.60 -7.22
C ALA A 106 -15.89 -9.28 -8.52
N GLY A 107 -16.28 -10.51 -8.74
CA GLY A 107 -16.08 -11.21 -10.00
C GLY A 107 -14.63 -11.53 -10.29
N ALA A 108 -14.10 -11.10 -11.44
CA ALA A 108 -12.76 -11.45 -11.95
C ALA A 108 -11.60 -10.97 -11.08
N ALA A 109 -11.81 -10.01 -10.18
CA ALA A 109 -10.78 -9.48 -9.29
C ALA A 109 -10.67 -10.25 -7.96
N LEU A 110 -11.63 -11.13 -7.63
CA LEU A 110 -11.54 -11.99 -6.44
C LEU A 110 -10.32 -12.90 -6.54
N GLY A 111 -9.45 -12.82 -5.53
CA GLY A 111 -8.20 -13.59 -5.48
C GLY A 111 -7.08 -13.06 -6.38
N SER A 112 -7.40 -12.27 -7.42
CA SER A 112 -6.39 -11.74 -8.37
C SER A 112 -5.71 -10.47 -7.88
N VAL A 113 -6.35 -9.71 -6.99
CA VAL A 113 -5.78 -8.48 -6.41
C VAL A 113 -5.19 -8.78 -5.04
N ARG A 114 -3.93 -8.40 -4.83
CA ARG A 114 -3.24 -8.43 -3.53
C ARG A 114 -2.73 -7.02 -3.26
N ALA A 115 -3.34 -6.33 -2.30
CA ALA A 115 -3.03 -4.92 -2.12
C ALA A 115 -3.20 -4.47 -0.66
N LYS A 116 -2.52 -3.37 -0.32
CA LYS A 116 -2.70 -2.63 0.93
C LYS A 116 -3.62 -1.46 0.69
N THR A 117 -4.64 -1.34 1.51
CA THR A 117 -5.54 -0.19 1.59
C THR A 117 -4.91 0.93 2.43
N GLY A 118 -5.20 2.17 2.10
CA GLY A 118 -4.90 3.34 2.93
C GLY A 118 -6.10 4.28 2.96
N ASN A 119 -6.58 4.61 4.16
CA ASN A 119 -7.66 5.58 4.36
C ASN A 119 -7.32 6.47 5.55
N LEU A 120 -7.29 7.76 5.34
CA LEU A 120 -7.05 8.75 6.40
C LEU A 120 -7.74 10.07 6.05
N GLY A 121 -8.75 10.42 6.81
CA GLY A 121 -9.41 11.73 6.68
C GLY A 121 -9.84 12.06 5.24
N THR A 122 -8.97 12.73 4.51
CA THR A 122 -9.21 13.23 3.15
C THR A 122 -8.46 12.45 2.06
N VAL A 123 -7.92 11.26 2.40
CA VAL A 123 -7.10 10.43 1.50
C VAL A 123 -7.63 9.01 1.43
N THR A 124 -7.66 8.43 0.25
CA THR A 124 -7.87 6.98 0.07
C THR A 124 -6.89 6.44 -0.96
N SER A 125 -6.43 5.20 -0.78
CA SER A 125 -5.44 4.58 -1.66
C SER A 125 -5.51 3.06 -1.66
N LEU A 126 -5.01 2.47 -2.74
CA LEU A 126 -4.82 1.03 -2.89
C LEU A 126 -3.54 0.79 -3.68
N ALA A 127 -2.59 0.03 -3.13
CA ALA A 127 -1.35 -0.28 -3.81
C ALA A 127 -0.98 -1.76 -3.65
N GLY A 128 -0.56 -2.40 -4.73
CA GLY A 128 -0.28 -3.84 -4.71
C GLY A 128 -0.01 -4.45 -6.06
N LEU A 129 -0.39 -5.70 -6.18
CA LEU A 129 -0.28 -6.53 -7.37
C LEU A 129 -1.67 -6.95 -7.86
N VAL A 130 -1.81 -7.13 -9.15
CA VAL A 130 -2.98 -7.74 -9.79
C VAL A 130 -2.54 -8.70 -10.90
N ASP A 131 -3.14 -9.89 -10.89
CA ASP A 131 -3.03 -10.84 -11.98
C ASP A 131 -4.07 -10.51 -13.05
N ASP A 132 -3.64 -10.14 -14.26
CA ASP A 132 -4.54 -9.82 -15.38
C ASP A 132 -5.06 -11.08 -16.10
N LYS A 133 -6.05 -10.93 -16.97
CA LYS A 133 -6.62 -12.05 -17.75
C LYS A 133 -5.61 -12.71 -18.70
N SER A 134 -4.52 -12.06 -19.04
CA SER A 134 -3.45 -12.60 -19.89
C SER A 134 -2.40 -13.39 -19.11
N GLY A 135 -2.55 -13.47 -17.77
CA GLY A 135 -1.61 -14.14 -16.85
C GLY A 135 -0.39 -13.30 -16.50
N ARG A 136 -0.43 -11.98 -16.72
CA ARG A 136 0.64 -11.09 -16.30
C ARG A 136 0.33 -10.53 -14.91
N VAL A 137 1.40 -10.32 -14.15
CA VAL A 137 1.35 -9.66 -12.85
C VAL A 137 1.69 -8.18 -13.06
N LEU A 138 0.76 -7.31 -12.70
CA LEU A 138 0.93 -5.86 -12.78
C LEU A 138 1.10 -5.30 -11.38
N ALA A 139 2.09 -4.42 -11.17
CA ALA A 139 2.20 -3.60 -9.98
C ALA A 139 1.39 -2.32 -10.18
N PHE A 140 0.64 -1.90 -9.17
CA PHE A 140 -0.17 -0.69 -9.25
C PHE A 140 -0.18 0.09 -7.94
N ALA A 141 -0.43 1.40 -8.04
CA ALA A 141 -0.76 2.28 -6.93
C ALA A 141 -1.79 3.31 -7.40
N LEU A 142 -2.94 3.31 -6.77
CA LEU A 142 -4.06 4.22 -7.01
C LEU A 142 -4.27 5.05 -5.75
N MET A 143 -4.27 6.37 -5.88
CA MET A 143 -4.36 7.29 -4.75
C MET A 143 -5.29 8.45 -5.11
N ALA A 144 -6.09 8.88 -4.14
CA ALA A 144 -6.89 10.09 -4.20
C ALA A 144 -6.70 10.86 -2.90
N ASP A 145 -6.38 12.14 -3.00
CA ASP A 145 -6.15 13.05 -1.89
C ASP A 145 -7.07 14.29 -1.97
N GLN A 146 -7.00 15.15 -0.96
CA GLN A 146 -7.78 16.38 -0.87
C GLN A 146 -9.30 16.15 -1.03
N ILE A 147 -9.79 15.02 -0.56
CA ILE A 147 -11.20 14.64 -0.65
C ILE A 147 -11.99 15.46 0.36
N PRO A 148 -12.97 16.29 -0.06
CA PRO A 148 -13.53 17.31 0.81
C PRO A 148 -14.59 16.80 1.81
N SER A 149 -15.07 15.57 1.70
CA SER A 149 -16.08 15.02 2.60
C SER A 149 -16.04 13.48 2.71
N ALA A 150 -16.55 12.95 3.81
CA ALA A 150 -16.63 11.51 4.05
C ALA A 150 -17.44 10.76 2.96
N GLY A 151 -18.52 11.36 2.44
CA GLY A 151 -19.30 10.75 1.34
C GLY A 151 -18.51 10.66 0.05
N MET A 152 -17.67 11.66 -0.24
CA MET A 152 -16.77 11.63 -1.39
C MET A 152 -15.59 10.67 -1.18
N LEU A 153 -15.15 10.46 0.07
CA LEU A 153 -14.14 9.46 0.40
C LEU A 153 -14.60 8.05 -0.03
N GLN A 154 -15.86 7.69 0.29
CA GLN A 154 -16.43 6.42 -0.12
C GLN A 154 -16.53 6.31 -1.65
N ALA A 155 -16.96 7.36 -2.34
CA ALA A 155 -17.03 7.38 -3.79
C ALA A 155 -15.64 7.22 -4.45
N ALA A 156 -14.63 7.89 -3.90
CA ALA A 156 -13.24 7.77 -4.38
C ALA A 156 -12.69 6.35 -4.15
N ALA A 157 -12.94 5.74 -2.99
CA ALA A 157 -12.57 4.37 -2.72
C ALA A 157 -13.24 3.39 -3.69
N SER A 158 -14.53 3.57 -3.97
CA SER A 158 -15.26 2.76 -4.96
C SER A 158 -14.72 2.93 -6.38
N ALA A 159 -14.25 4.13 -6.75
CA ALA A 159 -13.61 4.36 -8.04
C ALA A 159 -12.24 3.66 -8.13
N ILE A 160 -11.47 3.65 -7.04
CA ILE A 160 -10.21 2.91 -6.93
C ILE A 160 -10.46 1.40 -7.07
N ASP A 161 -11.51 0.87 -6.43
CA ASP A 161 -11.93 -0.52 -6.58
C ASP A 161 -12.27 -0.87 -8.04
N ALA A 162 -13.08 -0.03 -8.68
CA ALA A 162 -13.44 -0.22 -10.07
C ALA A 162 -12.22 -0.23 -10.99
N ALA A 163 -11.22 0.62 -10.72
CA ALA A 163 -9.96 0.64 -11.46
C ALA A 163 -9.15 -0.66 -11.25
N ALA A 164 -9.07 -1.17 -10.02
CA ALA A 164 -8.39 -2.44 -9.74
C ALA A 164 -9.10 -3.63 -10.41
N VAL A 165 -10.44 -3.64 -10.43
CA VAL A 165 -11.25 -4.63 -11.16
C VAL A 165 -11.00 -4.54 -12.66
N ALA A 166 -10.90 -3.33 -13.22
CA ALA A 166 -10.59 -3.12 -14.63
C ALA A 166 -9.19 -3.66 -14.99
N LEU A 167 -8.19 -3.45 -14.13
CA LEU A 167 -6.85 -4.03 -14.31
C LEU A 167 -6.88 -5.56 -14.29
N ALA A 168 -7.59 -6.19 -13.35
CA ALA A 168 -7.76 -7.63 -13.31
C ALA A 168 -8.48 -8.16 -14.56
N GLY A 169 -9.46 -7.41 -15.07
CA GLY A 169 -10.22 -7.72 -16.28
C GLY A 169 -9.49 -7.41 -17.59
N CYS A 170 -8.35 -6.74 -17.53
CA CYS A 170 -7.59 -6.30 -18.71
C CYS A 170 -6.82 -7.45 -19.34
N GLY A 171 -6.80 -7.48 -20.67
CA GLY A 171 -5.82 -8.25 -21.44
C GLY A 171 -4.76 -7.30 -22.00
N CYS A 172 -4.17 -6.48 -21.14
CA CYS A 172 -3.26 -5.40 -21.52
C CYS A 172 -2.03 -5.94 -22.26
N ARG A 173 -1.81 -5.51 -23.49
CA ARG A 173 -0.65 -5.86 -24.32
C ARG A 173 0.31 -4.68 -24.39
#